data_cdf5866f52ee14ee59654230f3cd5b64
#
_entry.id   cdf5866f52ee14ee59654230f3cd5b64
#
_cell.length_a   1.000
_cell.length_b   1.000
_cell.length_c   1.000
_cell.angle_alpha   90.00
_cell.angle_beta   90.00
_cell.angle_gamma   90.00
#
_symmetry.space_group_name_H-M   'P 1'
#
loop_
_entity.id
_entity.type
_entity.pdbx_description
1 polymer ?
#
loop_
_entity_poly.entity_id
_entity_poly.type
_entity_poly.pdbx_seq_one_letter_code
_entity_poly.pdbx_strand_id
1 'polypeptide(L)'
;MIKLENVTVKFEDKLVLNKLNFNFENGKKYAIVGESGCVKTTVLNTISSLVKFHGNVSKPNNTKISFVFQEPRLYDWLSVIENVTMVMNIPKAYAKQKAEELLSVLGLADNINSYPAELSGGMKQRVSIARALAYEPDILLLDEPFRALDDQTKIKVADYVFSYVKDKTVIMVTHDLSDLCYTDIVLRIESTPVTELVMVKSSI
;
A
#
# COMPACT_ATOMS: atom_id res chain seq x y z
N MET A 1 5.11 14.64 -6.95
CA MET A 1 4.75 15.06 -5.58
C MET A 1 3.25 14.97 -5.42
N ILE A 2 2.77 14.38 -4.31
CA ILE A 2 1.36 14.39 -3.94
C ILE A 2 1.16 15.54 -2.96
N LYS A 3 0.15 16.37 -3.16
CA LYS A 3 -0.16 17.47 -2.23
C LYS A 3 -1.57 17.28 -1.68
N LEU A 4 -1.70 17.40 -0.39
CA LEU A 4 -2.94 17.52 0.34
C LEU A 4 -3.11 19.00 0.74
N GLU A 5 -4.22 19.62 0.34
CA GLU A 5 -4.49 21.05 0.60
C GLU A 5 -5.88 21.19 1.23
N ASN A 6 -5.91 21.59 2.50
CA ASN A 6 -7.13 21.75 3.30
C ASN A 6 -8.05 20.53 3.27
N VAL A 7 -7.47 19.33 3.30
CA VAL A 7 -8.22 18.09 3.18
C VAL A 7 -9.02 17.81 4.45
N THR A 8 -10.33 17.68 4.29
CA THR A 8 -11.28 17.38 5.37
C THR A 8 -12.09 16.15 5.02
N VAL A 9 -12.09 15.15 5.93
CA VAL A 9 -12.89 13.92 5.81
C VAL A 9 -13.78 13.79 7.04
N LYS A 10 -15.07 13.53 6.77
CA LYS A 10 -16.07 13.27 7.80
C LYS A 10 -16.84 11.99 7.46
N PHE A 11 -16.99 11.11 8.42
CA PHE A 11 -17.83 9.92 8.34
C PHE A 11 -19.03 10.13 9.28
N GLU A 12 -20.23 10.22 8.72
CA GLU A 12 -21.43 10.59 9.47
C GLU A 12 -21.17 11.88 10.25
N ASP A 13 -21.18 11.80 11.59
CA ASP A 13 -20.90 12.94 12.48
C ASP A 13 -19.46 13.01 12.99
N LYS A 14 -18.61 12.02 12.67
CA LYS A 14 -17.23 11.97 13.13
C LYS A 14 -16.27 12.64 12.15
N LEU A 15 -15.70 13.76 12.55
CA LEU A 15 -14.62 14.43 11.83
C LEU A 15 -13.32 13.64 12.03
N VAL A 16 -12.67 13.20 10.94
CA VAL A 16 -11.48 12.36 10.97
C VAL A 16 -10.24 13.10 10.49
N LEU A 17 -10.31 13.80 9.36
CA LEU A 17 -9.30 14.75 8.91
C LEU A 17 -9.90 16.15 8.91
N ASN A 18 -9.14 17.13 9.41
CA ASN A 18 -9.60 18.50 9.50
C ASN A 18 -8.58 19.47 8.90
N LYS A 19 -8.84 19.94 7.68
CA LYS A 19 -7.99 20.87 6.91
C LYS A 19 -6.52 20.42 6.85
N LEU A 20 -6.29 19.10 6.71
CA LEU A 20 -4.96 18.53 6.63
C LEU A 20 -4.21 19.07 5.42
N ASN A 21 -3.00 19.57 5.65
CA ASN A 21 -2.08 20.01 4.62
C ASN A 21 -0.78 19.20 4.73
N PHE A 22 -0.36 18.55 3.64
CA PHE A 22 0.90 17.81 3.60
C PHE A 22 1.39 17.59 2.16
N ASN A 23 2.71 17.55 1.99
CA ASN A 23 3.33 17.29 0.69
C ASN A 23 4.20 16.03 0.77
N PHE A 24 3.82 14.98 0.01
CA PHE A 24 4.65 13.79 -0.16
C PHE A 24 5.57 13.98 -1.36
N GLU A 25 6.86 13.98 -1.14
CA GLU A 25 7.87 14.11 -2.20
C GLU A 25 7.94 12.86 -3.06
N ASN A 26 8.28 13.03 -4.36
CA ASN A 26 8.46 11.90 -5.25
C ASN A 26 9.67 11.05 -4.85
N GLY A 27 9.56 9.73 -5.00
CA GLY A 27 10.63 8.77 -4.76
C GLY A 27 10.93 8.50 -3.28
N LYS A 28 10.26 9.20 -2.35
CA LYS A 28 10.43 8.97 -0.91
C LYS A 28 9.49 7.89 -0.39
N LYS A 29 9.95 7.17 0.64
CA LYS A 29 9.20 6.17 1.38
C LYS A 29 8.78 6.73 2.72
N TYR A 30 7.47 6.79 2.94
CA TYR A 30 6.86 7.31 4.15
C TYR A 30 6.23 6.18 4.96
N ALA A 31 6.43 6.19 6.27
CA ALA A 31 5.60 5.45 7.20
C ALA A 31 4.66 6.40 7.94
N ILE A 32 3.39 6.03 8.06
CA ILE A 32 2.42 6.72 8.90
C ILE A 32 2.15 5.82 10.12
N VAL A 33 2.51 6.32 11.29
CA VAL A 33 2.33 5.64 12.57
C VAL A 33 1.40 6.43 13.48
N GLY A 34 0.86 5.80 14.52
CA GLY A 34 -0.03 6.43 15.49
C GLY A 34 -0.95 5.42 16.13
N GLU A 35 -1.74 5.83 17.10
CA GLU A 35 -2.69 4.95 17.78
C GLU A 35 -3.70 4.30 16.83
N SER A 36 -4.25 3.16 17.24
CA SER A 36 -5.19 2.39 16.42
C SER A 36 -6.52 3.12 16.23
N GLY A 37 -7.04 3.08 15.01
CA GLY A 37 -8.31 3.67 14.60
C GLY A 37 -8.25 4.01 13.11
N CYS A 38 -9.37 4.05 12.41
CA CYS A 38 -9.49 4.21 10.95
C CYS A 38 -8.76 5.43 10.33
N VAL A 39 -8.06 6.23 11.12
CA VAL A 39 -7.52 7.52 10.70
C VAL A 39 -6.34 7.38 9.73
N LYS A 40 -5.41 6.46 10.02
CA LYS A 40 -4.22 6.23 9.16
C LYS A 40 -4.64 5.72 7.78
N THR A 41 -5.49 4.71 7.74
CA THR A 41 -6.12 4.17 6.52
C THR A 41 -6.90 5.26 5.78
N THR A 42 -7.54 6.20 6.50
CA THR A 42 -8.28 7.32 5.88
C THR A 42 -7.35 8.24 5.06
N VAL A 43 -6.11 8.47 5.52
CA VAL A 43 -5.12 9.24 4.73
C VAL A 43 -4.82 8.52 3.41
N LEU A 44 -4.56 7.21 3.44
CA LEU A 44 -4.33 6.43 2.21
C LEU A 44 -5.55 6.42 1.28
N ASN A 45 -6.75 6.21 1.85
CA ASN A 45 -8.00 6.22 1.09
C ASN A 45 -8.28 7.61 0.46
N THR A 46 -7.87 8.68 1.11
CA THR A 46 -7.99 10.04 0.57
C THR A 46 -7.06 10.26 -0.60
N ILE A 47 -5.79 9.84 -0.48
CA ILE A 47 -4.79 9.93 -1.56
C ILE A 47 -5.24 9.14 -2.79
N SER A 48 -5.84 7.97 -2.60
CA SER A 48 -6.38 7.11 -3.67
C SER A 48 -7.77 7.51 -4.15
N SER A 49 -8.39 8.55 -3.54
CA SER A 49 -9.76 9.01 -3.84
C SER A 49 -10.84 7.93 -3.60
N LEU A 50 -10.60 7.03 -2.65
CA LEU A 50 -11.55 5.97 -2.25
C LEU A 50 -12.57 6.45 -1.21
N VAL A 51 -12.41 7.63 -0.64
CA VAL A 51 -13.35 8.26 0.28
C VAL A 51 -13.70 9.66 -0.21
N LYS A 52 -14.89 10.14 0.14
CA LYS A 52 -15.29 11.53 -0.14
C LYS A 52 -14.54 12.47 0.81
N PHE A 53 -14.03 13.56 0.27
CA PHE A 53 -13.35 14.60 1.05
C PHE A 53 -13.66 16.00 0.50
N HIS A 54 -13.45 17.03 1.32
CA HIS A 54 -13.39 18.42 0.92
C HIS A 54 -11.92 18.86 0.89
N GLY A 55 -11.59 19.88 0.10
CA GLY A 55 -10.22 20.32 -0.14
C GLY A 55 -9.69 19.79 -1.46
N ASN A 56 -8.38 19.73 -1.61
CA ASN A 56 -7.73 19.32 -2.84
C ASN A 56 -6.67 18.26 -2.60
N VAL A 57 -6.64 17.23 -3.46
CA VAL A 57 -5.57 16.23 -3.52
C VAL A 57 -5.00 16.26 -4.93
N SER A 58 -3.84 16.86 -5.09
CA SER A 58 -3.17 16.95 -6.38
C SER A 58 -2.02 15.97 -6.50
N LYS A 59 -1.88 15.41 -7.69
CA LYS A 59 -0.84 14.46 -8.08
C LYS A 59 -0.50 14.65 -9.55
N PRO A 60 0.71 14.26 -10.04
CA PRO A 60 1.04 14.37 -11.44
C PRO A 60 0.02 13.66 -12.33
N ASN A 61 -0.21 14.20 -13.53
CA ASN A 61 -1.12 13.58 -14.50
C ASN A 61 -0.63 12.15 -14.85
N ASN A 62 -1.57 11.23 -15.09
CA ASN A 62 -1.31 9.84 -15.46
C ASN A 62 -0.52 9.02 -14.40
N THR A 63 -0.47 9.48 -13.16
CA THR A 63 0.18 8.74 -12.06
C THR A 63 -0.55 7.43 -11.78
N LYS A 64 0.17 6.33 -11.91
CA LYS A 64 -0.33 5.00 -11.53
C LYS A 64 -0.24 4.82 -10.02
N ILE A 65 -1.36 4.59 -9.37
CA ILE A 65 -1.42 4.29 -7.94
C ILE A 65 -1.84 2.84 -7.76
N SER A 66 -1.06 2.07 -7.00
CA SER A 66 -1.49 0.76 -6.47
C SER A 66 -1.73 0.85 -4.99
N PHE A 67 -2.68 0.02 -4.51
CA PHE A 67 -3.02 -0.05 -3.11
C PHE A 67 -3.03 -1.51 -2.64
N VAL A 68 -2.21 -1.82 -1.64
CA VAL A 68 -2.27 -3.06 -0.87
C VAL A 68 -3.09 -2.77 0.38
N PHE A 69 -4.31 -3.30 0.42
CA PHE A 69 -5.21 -3.14 1.55
C PHE A 69 -4.84 -4.08 2.70
N GLN A 70 -5.26 -3.74 3.91
CA GLN A 70 -5.13 -4.59 5.09
C GLN A 70 -5.80 -5.96 4.88
N GLU A 71 -6.98 -5.98 4.24
CA GLU A 71 -7.61 -7.19 3.72
C GLU A 71 -7.23 -7.37 2.24
N PRO A 72 -6.78 -8.54 1.80
CA PRO A 72 -6.20 -8.74 0.46
C PRO A 72 -7.10 -8.40 -0.73
N ARG A 73 -8.42 -8.40 -0.58
CA ARG A 73 -9.42 -8.08 -1.63
C ARG A 73 -9.11 -8.76 -2.97
N LEU A 74 -8.90 -10.07 -2.93
CA LEU A 74 -8.72 -10.86 -4.14
C LEU A 74 -10.08 -11.13 -4.79
N TYR A 75 -10.05 -11.42 -6.10
CA TYR A 75 -11.22 -11.89 -6.83
C TYR A 75 -11.33 -13.41 -6.64
N ASP A 76 -12.34 -13.85 -5.91
CA ASP A 76 -12.49 -15.25 -5.49
C ASP A 76 -12.69 -16.23 -6.65
N TRP A 77 -13.21 -15.75 -7.79
CA TRP A 77 -13.43 -16.52 -9.02
C TRP A 77 -12.24 -16.55 -9.97
N LEU A 78 -11.14 -15.88 -9.64
CA LEU A 78 -9.89 -15.89 -10.38
C LEU A 78 -8.83 -16.66 -9.62
N SER A 79 -8.03 -17.44 -10.33
CA SER A 79 -6.83 -18.07 -9.78
C SER A 79 -5.80 -17.03 -9.32
N VAL A 80 -4.78 -17.45 -8.59
CA VAL A 80 -3.68 -16.60 -8.12
C VAL A 80 -3.03 -15.86 -9.29
N ILE A 81 -2.66 -16.57 -10.35
CA ILE A 81 -2.01 -15.96 -11.52
C ILE A 81 -2.94 -14.98 -12.25
N GLU A 82 -4.22 -15.29 -12.35
CA GLU A 82 -5.21 -14.42 -12.97
C GLU A 82 -5.44 -13.15 -12.16
N ASN A 83 -5.48 -13.24 -10.82
CA ASN A 83 -5.53 -12.07 -9.94
C ASN A 83 -4.34 -11.11 -10.16
N VAL A 84 -3.17 -11.64 -10.52
CA VAL A 84 -1.97 -10.82 -10.77
C VAL A 84 -1.95 -10.30 -12.20
N THR A 85 -2.26 -11.14 -13.20
CA THR A 85 -2.18 -10.75 -14.61
C THR A 85 -3.25 -9.77 -15.06
N MET A 86 -4.43 -9.76 -14.41
CA MET A 86 -5.56 -8.91 -14.80
C MET A 86 -5.27 -7.41 -14.79
N VAL A 87 -4.28 -6.97 -14.00
CA VAL A 87 -3.89 -5.55 -13.91
C VAL A 87 -2.80 -5.15 -14.90
N MET A 88 -2.25 -6.12 -15.63
CA MET A 88 -1.16 -5.89 -16.59
C MET A 88 -1.73 -5.50 -17.95
N ASN A 89 -1.27 -4.37 -18.50
CA ASN A 89 -1.62 -3.93 -19.85
C ASN A 89 -0.51 -4.30 -20.85
N ILE A 90 -0.22 -5.60 -20.95
CA ILE A 90 0.80 -6.19 -21.84
C ILE A 90 0.25 -7.49 -22.46
N PRO A 91 0.83 -8.01 -23.55
CA PRO A 91 0.39 -9.26 -24.17
C PRO A 91 0.35 -10.43 -23.17
N LYS A 92 -0.67 -11.29 -23.29
CA LYS A 92 -0.98 -12.37 -22.34
C LYS A 92 0.21 -13.27 -21.98
N ALA A 93 1.03 -13.64 -22.98
CA ALA A 93 2.19 -14.50 -22.76
C ALA A 93 3.23 -13.84 -21.83
N TYR A 94 3.53 -12.56 -22.07
CA TYR A 94 4.44 -11.78 -21.21
C TYR A 94 3.86 -11.51 -19.83
N ALA A 95 2.55 -11.23 -19.74
CA ALA A 95 1.87 -11.06 -18.46
C ALA A 95 1.98 -12.31 -17.59
N LYS A 96 1.77 -13.49 -18.20
CA LYS A 96 1.89 -14.77 -17.51
C LYS A 96 3.31 -14.99 -16.96
N GLN A 97 4.32 -14.85 -17.82
CA GLN A 97 5.72 -15.02 -17.41
C GLN A 97 6.09 -14.07 -16.26
N LYS A 98 5.76 -12.80 -16.38
CA LYS A 98 6.05 -11.79 -15.35
C LYS A 98 5.32 -12.07 -14.03
N ALA A 99 4.08 -12.55 -14.10
CA ALA A 99 3.32 -12.94 -12.91
C ALA A 99 3.93 -14.16 -12.23
N GLU A 100 4.38 -15.18 -13.00
CA GLU A 100 5.07 -16.36 -12.48
C GLU A 100 6.37 -15.96 -11.76
N GLU A 101 7.17 -15.05 -12.33
CA GLU A 101 8.38 -14.52 -11.70
C GLU A 101 8.07 -13.81 -10.38
N LEU A 102 7.09 -12.89 -10.36
CA LEU A 102 6.67 -12.18 -9.15
C LEU A 102 6.16 -13.15 -8.07
N LEU A 103 5.30 -14.10 -8.45
CA LEU A 103 4.73 -15.08 -7.53
C LEU A 103 5.80 -16.03 -6.97
N SER A 104 6.77 -16.42 -7.80
CA SER A 104 7.88 -17.28 -7.36
C SER A 104 8.74 -16.59 -6.30
N VAL A 105 9.14 -15.33 -6.52
CA VAL A 105 9.92 -14.57 -5.53
C VAL A 105 9.15 -14.36 -4.24
N LEU A 106 7.83 -14.19 -4.32
CA LEU A 106 6.96 -14.06 -3.15
C LEU A 106 6.58 -15.41 -2.52
N GLY A 107 7.21 -16.53 -2.94
CA GLY A 107 7.01 -17.87 -2.37
C GLY A 107 5.64 -18.47 -2.64
N LEU A 108 5.11 -18.24 -3.85
CA LEU A 108 3.79 -18.72 -4.30
C LEU A 108 3.86 -19.58 -5.57
N ALA A 109 5.06 -20.04 -5.98
CA ALA A 109 5.25 -20.80 -7.21
C ALA A 109 4.34 -22.04 -7.32
N ASP A 110 4.16 -22.75 -6.21
CA ASP A 110 3.35 -23.98 -6.17
C ASP A 110 1.83 -23.71 -6.16
N ASN A 111 1.42 -22.45 -5.97
CA ASN A 111 0.02 -22.07 -5.79
C ASN A 111 -0.51 -21.16 -6.92
N ILE A 112 0.19 -21.05 -8.04
CA ILE A 112 -0.17 -20.12 -9.13
C ILE A 112 -1.55 -20.38 -9.73
N ASN A 113 -2.01 -21.64 -9.71
CA ASN A 113 -3.31 -22.07 -10.22
C ASN A 113 -4.38 -22.22 -9.12
N SER A 114 -4.01 -22.03 -7.85
CA SER A 114 -4.96 -22.12 -6.73
C SER A 114 -5.93 -20.92 -6.75
N TYR A 115 -7.09 -21.11 -6.14
CA TYR A 115 -8.06 -20.04 -5.92
C TYR A 115 -7.93 -19.44 -4.52
N PRO A 116 -8.37 -18.20 -4.28
CA PRO A 116 -8.26 -17.56 -2.97
C PRO A 116 -8.81 -18.38 -1.81
N ALA A 117 -9.86 -19.17 -2.00
CA ALA A 117 -10.43 -20.03 -0.95
C ALA A 117 -9.45 -21.10 -0.43
N GLU A 118 -8.46 -21.49 -1.24
CA GLU A 118 -7.47 -22.50 -0.92
C GLU A 118 -6.21 -21.95 -0.24
N LEU A 119 -6.12 -20.61 -0.09
CA LEU A 119 -4.94 -19.93 0.41
C LEU A 119 -5.07 -19.55 1.89
N SER A 120 -3.95 -19.61 2.62
CA SER A 120 -3.84 -18.98 3.94
C SER A 120 -3.92 -17.44 3.86
N GLY A 121 -4.17 -16.77 4.99
CA GLY A 121 -4.21 -15.31 5.05
C GLY A 121 -2.93 -14.66 4.55
N GLY A 122 -1.77 -15.18 4.96
CA GLY A 122 -0.47 -14.69 4.52
C GLY A 122 -0.21 -14.94 3.02
N MET A 123 -0.69 -16.05 2.45
CA MET A 123 -0.63 -16.30 1.01
C MET A 123 -1.49 -15.30 0.24
N LYS A 124 -2.74 -15.07 0.69
CA LYS A 124 -3.62 -14.04 0.08
C LYS A 124 -2.98 -12.67 0.09
N GLN A 125 -2.33 -12.29 1.19
CA GLN A 125 -1.65 -11.02 1.31
C GLN A 125 -0.49 -10.91 0.30
N ARG A 126 0.32 -11.96 0.14
CA ARG A 126 1.40 -12.00 -0.84
C ARG A 126 0.89 -11.91 -2.29
N VAL A 127 -0.26 -12.53 -2.61
CA VAL A 127 -0.92 -12.37 -3.92
C VAL A 127 -1.37 -10.92 -4.13
N SER A 128 -1.94 -10.28 -3.11
CA SER A 128 -2.32 -8.85 -3.17
C SER A 128 -1.12 -7.94 -3.43
N ILE A 129 0.02 -8.22 -2.78
CA ILE A 129 1.29 -7.52 -3.03
C ILE A 129 1.76 -7.76 -4.47
N ALA A 130 1.79 -9.03 -4.94
CA ALA A 130 2.17 -9.36 -6.31
C ALA A 130 1.33 -8.58 -7.33
N ARG A 131 0.01 -8.55 -7.15
CA ARG A 131 -0.92 -7.79 -8.00
C ARG A 131 -0.61 -6.30 -8.00
N ALA A 132 -0.31 -5.72 -6.84
CA ALA A 132 0.02 -4.31 -6.73
C ALA A 132 1.33 -3.96 -7.45
N LEU A 133 2.35 -4.79 -7.36
CA LEU A 133 3.63 -4.62 -8.06
C LEU A 133 3.48 -4.84 -9.58
N ALA A 134 2.67 -5.82 -9.98
CA ALA A 134 2.39 -6.13 -11.38
C ALA A 134 1.79 -4.96 -12.17
N TYR A 135 1.09 -4.06 -11.51
CA TYR A 135 0.56 -2.82 -12.10
C TYR A 135 1.65 -1.79 -12.42
N GLU A 136 2.88 -1.97 -11.92
CA GLU A 136 4.02 -1.05 -12.07
C GLU A 136 3.67 0.39 -11.61
N PRO A 137 3.34 0.56 -10.33
CA PRO A 137 2.88 1.85 -9.83
C PRO A 137 3.99 2.90 -9.77
N ASP A 138 3.60 4.18 -9.90
CA ASP A 138 4.43 5.33 -9.54
C ASP A 138 4.33 5.65 -8.04
N ILE A 139 3.18 5.31 -7.46
CA ILE A 139 2.87 5.47 -6.05
C ILE A 139 2.31 4.14 -5.52
N LEU A 140 2.93 3.60 -4.50
CA LEU A 140 2.46 2.39 -3.81
C LEU A 140 1.94 2.76 -2.43
N LEU A 141 0.66 2.50 -2.20
CA LEU A 141 0.01 2.67 -0.91
C LEU A 141 -0.10 1.31 -0.22
N LEU A 142 0.37 1.23 1.03
CA LEU A 142 0.45 0.01 1.80
C LEU A 142 -0.26 0.20 3.15
N ASP A 143 -1.32 -0.55 3.40
CA ASP A 143 -2.06 -0.52 4.66
C ASP A 143 -1.81 -1.82 5.43
N GLU A 144 -0.94 -1.77 6.44
CA GLU A 144 -0.49 -2.92 7.24
C GLU A 144 -0.08 -4.15 6.39
N PRO A 145 0.77 -3.98 5.35
CA PRO A 145 0.93 -4.96 4.28
C PRO A 145 1.53 -6.29 4.73
N PHE A 146 2.24 -6.31 5.86
CA PHE A 146 2.98 -7.49 6.31
C PHE A 146 2.39 -8.15 7.56
N ARG A 147 1.26 -7.65 8.09
CA ARG A 147 0.66 -8.09 9.35
C ARG A 147 0.32 -9.60 9.39
N ALA A 148 -0.06 -10.18 8.25
CA ALA A 148 -0.48 -11.58 8.16
C ALA A 148 0.69 -12.55 7.89
N LEU A 149 1.93 -12.06 7.88
CA LEU A 149 3.13 -12.84 7.56
C LEU A 149 3.90 -13.19 8.84
N ASP A 150 4.52 -14.36 8.85
CA ASP A 150 5.54 -14.71 9.84
C ASP A 150 6.81 -13.88 9.62
N ASP A 151 7.65 -13.74 10.65
CA ASP A 151 8.81 -12.85 10.63
C ASP A 151 9.80 -13.14 9.48
N GLN A 152 10.05 -14.42 9.19
CA GLN A 152 11.01 -14.79 8.12
C GLN A 152 10.47 -14.46 6.73
N THR A 153 9.19 -14.77 6.51
CA THR A 153 8.50 -14.43 5.26
C THR A 153 8.36 -12.92 5.11
N LYS A 154 8.02 -12.21 6.20
CA LYS A 154 7.92 -10.75 6.23
C LYS A 154 9.19 -10.07 5.73
N ILE A 155 10.36 -10.44 6.29
CA ILE A 155 11.64 -9.84 5.88
C ILE A 155 11.87 -10.04 4.38
N LYS A 156 11.75 -11.27 3.88
CA LYS A 156 11.97 -11.58 2.45
C LYS A 156 11.03 -10.80 1.53
N VAL A 157 9.75 -10.73 1.89
CA VAL A 157 8.72 -10.03 1.11
C VAL A 157 8.97 -8.51 1.14
N ALA A 158 9.27 -7.94 2.31
CA ALA A 158 9.53 -6.52 2.46
C ALA A 158 10.80 -6.11 1.68
N ASP A 159 11.91 -6.84 1.84
CA ASP A 159 13.14 -6.60 1.08
C ASP A 159 12.88 -6.57 -0.42
N TYR A 160 12.10 -7.54 -0.93
CA TYR A 160 11.75 -7.59 -2.33
C TYR A 160 10.87 -6.40 -2.75
N VAL A 161 9.80 -6.10 -2.00
CA VAL A 161 8.89 -4.98 -2.30
C VAL A 161 9.67 -3.67 -2.40
N PHE A 162 10.45 -3.34 -1.37
CA PHE A 162 11.17 -2.06 -1.32
C PHE A 162 12.32 -1.97 -2.33
N SER A 163 12.95 -3.08 -2.66
CA SER A 163 13.90 -3.16 -3.79
C SER A 163 13.22 -2.90 -5.13
N TYR A 164 12.05 -3.51 -5.36
CA TYR A 164 11.27 -3.35 -6.59
C TYR A 164 10.81 -1.91 -6.81
N VAL A 165 10.42 -1.21 -5.75
CA VAL A 165 9.92 0.17 -5.80
C VAL A 165 10.94 1.22 -5.35
N LYS A 166 12.25 0.94 -5.48
CA LYS A 166 13.33 1.80 -4.95
C LYS A 166 13.22 3.27 -5.38
N ASP A 167 12.80 3.54 -6.62
CA ASP A 167 12.69 4.88 -7.21
C ASP A 167 11.24 5.43 -7.19
N LYS A 168 10.32 4.71 -6.54
CA LYS A 168 8.89 5.07 -6.48
C LYS A 168 8.53 5.70 -5.14
N THR A 169 7.42 6.41 -5.12
CA THR A 169 6.87 6.92 -3.87
C THR A 169 6.10 5.81 -3.15
N VAL A 170 6.41 5.58 -1.88
CA VAL A 170 5.68 4.62 -1.04
C VAL A 170 5.10 5.35 0.16
N ILE A 171 3.85 5.08 0.47
CA ILE A 171 3.21 5.56 1.70
C ILE A 171 2.64 4.34 2.41
N MET A 172 3.25 3.98 3.52
CA MET A 172 2.91 2.79 4.29
C MET A 172 2.28 3.18 5.63
N VAL A 173 1.18 2.55 5.97
CA VAL A 173 0.63 2.55 7.33
C VAL A 173 1.10 1.27 8.00
N THR A 174 1.71 1.40 9.16
CA THR A 174 2.12 0.26 9.98
C THR A 174 2.05 0.58 11.47
N HIS A 175 1.86 -0.44 12.29
CA HIS A 175 2.04 -0.39 13.74
C HIS A 175 3.29 -1.15 14.19
N ASP A 176 3.97 -1.84 13.27
CA ASP A 176 5.19 -2.57 13.54
C ASP A 176 6.42 -1.69 13.30
N LEU A 177 7.18 -1.45 14.37
CA LEU A 177 8.37 -0.61 14.33
C LEU A 177 9.48 -1.20 13.45
N SER A 178 9.50 -2.52 13.25
CA SER A 178 10.48 -3.15 12.38
C SER A 178 10.31 -2.76 10.90
N ASP A 179 9.12 -2.35 10.48
CA ASP A 179 8.88 -1.89 9.10
C ASP A 179 9.52 -0.53 8.81
N LEU A 180 9.85 0.24 9.84
CA LEU A 180 10.38 1.60 9.69
C LEU A 180 11.78 1.62 9.04
N CYS A 181 12.53 0.52 9.11
CA CYS A 181 13.84 0.41 8.44
C CYS A 181 13.75 0.55 6.92
N TYR A 182 12.58 0.34 6.33
CA TYR A 182 12.34 0.50 4.90
C TYR A 182 11.93 1.91 4.47
N THR A 183 11.83 2.86 5.41
CA THR A 183 11.25 4.19 5.15
C THR A 183 12.25 5.33 5.35
N ASP A 184 12.14 6.36 4.53
CA ASP A 184 12.98 7.56 4.63
C ASP A 184 12.43 8.53 5.70
N ILE A 185 11.11 8.56 5.85
CA ILE A 185 10.40 9.56 6.68
C ILE A 185 9.29 8.86 7.45
N VAL A 186 9.26 9.10 8.76
CA VAL A 186 8.19 8.62 9.64
C VAL A 186 7.29 9.80 10.02
N LEU A 187 5.99 9.65 9.78
CA LEU A 187 4.95 10.61 10.10
C LEU A 187 4.10 10.05 11.23
N ARG A 188 3.93 10.82 12.29
CA ARG A 188 3.07 10.43 13.42
C ARG A 188 1.75 11.20 13.37
N ILE A 189 0.67 10.48 13.62
CA ILE A 189 -0.65 11.04 13.93
C ILE A 189 -0.80 11.05 15.44
N GLU A 190 -0.96 12.23 16.03
CA GLU A 190 -1.01 12.43 17.49
C GLU A 190 -2.43 12.63 18.01
N SER A 191 -3.36 13.08 17.16
CA SER A 191 -4.73 13.39 17.57
C SER A 191 -5.77 13.08 16.50
N THR A 192 -7.02 12.98 16.90
CA THR A 192 -8.19 12.89 16.01
C THR A 192 -9.17 14.00 16.43
N PRO A 193 -9.64 14.87 15.51
CA PRO A 193 -9.36 14.86 14.07
C PRO A 193 -7.90 15.21 13.75
N VAL A 194 -7.35 14.62 12.69
CA VAL A 194 -5.98 14.90 12.24
C VAL A 194 -5.94 16.25 11.55
N THR A 195 -5.14 17.16 12.09
CA THR A 195 -4.87 18.48 11.52
C THR A 195 -3.51 18.57 10.86
N GLU A 196 -2.59 17.71 11.29
CA GLU A 196 -1.22 17.65 10.79
C GLU A 196 -0.64 16.23 10.86
N LEU A 197 0.38 15.99 10.05
CA LEU A 197 1.24 14.81 10.12
C LEU A 197 2.59 15.28 10.67
N VAL A 198 2.91 14.89 11.89
CA VAL A 198 4.15 15.31 12.56
C VAL A 198 5.30 14.45 12.06
N MET A 199 6.31 15.07 11.48
CA MET A 199 7.52 14.37 11.04
C MET A 199 8.36 13.98 12.25
N VAL A 200 8.55 12.69 12.44
CA VAL A 200 9.46 12.14 13.45
C VAL A 200 10.72 11.72 12.72
N LYS A 201 11.88 12.31 13.06
CA LYS A 201 13.14 11.85 12.49
C LYS A 201 13.34 10.40 12.87
N SER A 202 13.38 9.52 11.88
CA SER A 202 13.89 8.16 12.03
C SER A 202 15.37 8.30 12.39
N SER A 203 15.69 8.08 13.66
CA SER A 203 17.07 7.85 14.07
C SER A 203 17.36 6.38 13.71
N ILE A 204 17.86 6.16 12.52
CA ILE A 204 18.55 4.94 12.14
C ILE A 204 20.03 5.29 12.02
#